data_2f39e24e79f71f501cd4262c79f888df
#
_entry.id   2f39e24e79f71f501cd4262c79f888df
#
_cell.length_a   1.000
_cell.length_b   1.000
_cell.length_c   1.000
_cell.angle_alpha   90.00
_cell.angle_beta   90.00
_cell.angle_gamma   90.00
#
_symmetry.space_group_name_H-M   'P 1'
#
loop_
_entity.id
_entity.type
_entity.pdbx_description
1 polymer ?
#
loop_
_entity_poly.entity_id
_entity_poly.type
_entity_poly.pdbx_seq_one_letter_code
_entity_poly.pdbx_strand_id
1 'polypeptide(L)'
;MYYNNEIIQGNIHVFDSYDMDISPTKGDNCFLIVHHFTDKSIIDKLAKNLLQNGYKYFNIFGEQAIVWENAINSQFHDDSIRIESSKVARIEMAYNLCMMSKLHPNRTNLIISNDEYFTEYLVEDVNDISSGNSQFTVDDWAKFRAGFEFIYNGKD
;
A
#
# COMPACT_ATOMS: atom_id res chain seq x y z
N MET A 1 11.29 -15.98 -2.88
CA MET A 1 12.08 -14.87 -3.45
C MET A 1 11.86 -13.62 -2.63
N TYR A 2 12.93 -12.95 -2.26
CA TYR A 2 12.82 -11.71 -1.48
C TYR A 2 12.95 -10.52 -2.41
N TYR A 3 11.99 -9.63 -2.32
CA TYR A 3 12.04 -8.34 -3.01
C TYR A 3 12.60 -7.30 -2.05
N ASN A 4 13.82 -6.87 -2.25
CA ASN A 4 14.47 -5.92 -1.38
C ASN A 4 14.78 -4.65 -2.14
N ASN A 5 13.92 -3.64 -1.97
CA ASN A 5 14.02 -2.35 -2.65
C ASN A 5 14.08 -2.49 -4.19
N GLU A 6 13.29 -3.39 -4.72
CA GLU A 6 13.25 -3.70 -6.14
C GLU A 6 12.12 -2.93 -6.81
N ILE A 7 12.36 -2.46 -8.03
CA ILE A 7 11.35 -1.81 -8.85
C ILE A 7 10.69 -2.89 -9.71
N ILE A 8 9.37 -3.08 -9.54
CA ILE A 8 8.64 -4.13 -10.26
C ILE A 8 7.82 -3.61 -11.44
N GLN A 9 7.32 -2.39 -11.35
CA GLN A 9 6.57 -1.72 -12.42
C GLN A 9 6.80 -0.22 -12.30
N GLY A 10 7.61 0.34 -13.20
CA GLY A 10 7.80 1.79 -13.24
C GLY A 10 8.08 2.42 -11.87
N ASN A 11 7.04 2.93 -11.22
CA ASN A 11 7.11 3.60 -9.94
C ASN A 11 6.65 2.74 -8.75
N ILE A 12 6.56 1.43 -8.89
CA ILE A 12 6.23 0.50 -7.80
C ILE A 12 7.51 -0.17 -7.30
N HIS A 13 7.82 0.09 -6.03
CA HIS A 13 8.99 -0.45 -5.35
C HIS A 13 8.55 -1.46 -4.31
N VAL A 14 9.28 -2.55 -4.16
CA VAL A 14 9.00 -3.57 -3.15
C VAL A 14 10.13 -3.63 -2.13
N PHE A 15 9.77 -3.56 -0.88
CA PHE A 15 10.67 -3.80 0.24
C PHE A 15 10.09 -4.93 1.10
N ASP A 16 10.67 -6.10 0.99
CA ASP A 16 10.24 -7.29 1.71
C ASP A 16 11.11 -7.44 2.96
N SER A 17 10.55 -7.17 4.12
CA SER A 17 11.28 -7.17 5.38
C SER A 17 10.56 -7.99 6.44
N TYR A 18 11.19 -9.07 6.86
CA TYR A 18 10.65 -9.90 7.92
C TYR A 18 10.53 -9.16 9.25
N ASP A 19 11.51 -8.34 9.55
CA ASP A 19 11.61 -7.62 10.82
C ASP A 19 10.86 -6.28 10.83
N MET A 20 10.41 -5.83 9.69
CA MET A 20 9.80 -4.51 9.53
C MET A 20 10.68 -3.34 10.01
N ASP A 21 11.92 -3.61 10.38
CA ASP A 21 12.89 -2.60 10.81
C ASP A 21 13.68 -2.09 9.60
N ILE A 22 13.07 -1.17 8.91
CA ILE A 22 13.62 -0.58 7.69
C ILE A 22 13.62 0.93 7.78
N SER A 23 14.47 1.54 6.95
CA SER A 23 14.47 3.00 6.76
C SER A 23 13.87 3.29 5.38
N PRO A 24 12.61 3.75 5.31
CA PRO A 24 12.00 4.03 4.02
C PRO A 24 12.67 5.22 3.34
N THR A 25 12.70 5.18 2.01
CA THR A 25 13.07 6.31 1.18
C THR A 25 11.88 7.26 1.02
N LYS A 26 12.13 8.46 0.50
CA LYS A 26 11.05 9.40 0.18
C LYS A 26 10.07 8.81 -0.80
N GLY A 27 8.77 9.08 -0.59
CA GLY A 27 7.72 8.60 -1.47
C GLY A 27 6.36 9.17 -1.11
N ASP A 28 5.34 8.66 -1.77
CA ASP A 28 3.99 9.21 -1.69
C ASP A 28 2.97 8.23 -1.13
N ASN A 29 2.95 7.00 -1.64
CA ASN A 29 1.96 6.00 -1.30
C ASN A 29 2.64 4.76 -0.73
N CYS A 30 2.13 4.26 0.39
CA CYS A 30 2.67 3.09 1.07
C CYS A 30 1.61 2.00 1.19
N PHE A 31 1.98 0.80 0.77
CA PHE A 31 1.15 -0.40 0.86
C PHE A 31 1.81 -1.35 1.85
N LEU A 32 1.22 -1.45 3.03
CA LEU A 32 1.75 -2.25 4.14
C LEU A 32 1.06 -3.61 4.19
N ILE A 33 1.85 -4.66 4.20
CA ILE A 33 1.38 -6.03 4.39
C ILE A 33 1.96 -6.54 5.69
N VAL A 34 1.13 -6.65 6.72
CA VAL A 34 1.57 -6.87 8.09
C VAL A 34 0.87 -8.06 8.74
N HIS A 35 1.65 -9.09 9.05
CA HIS A 35 1.17 -10.31 9.69
C HIS A 35 2.06 -10.68 10.87
N HIS A 36 1.45 -11.05 11.99
CA HIS A 36 2.15 -11.55 13.18
C HIS A 36 3.27 -10.65 13.69
N PHE A 37 3.07 -9.34 13.57
CA PHE A 37 4.08 -8.37 13.98
C PHE A 37 3.50 -7.39 15.00
N THR A 38 3.96 -7.49 16.24
CA THR A 38 3.38 -6.76 17.37
C THR A 38 4.40 -5.90 18.14
N ASP A 39 5.63 -5.77 17.65
CA ASP A 39 6.64 -4.93 18.28
C ASP A 39 6.29 -3.44 18.12
N LYS A 40 5.68 -2.89 19.18
CA LYS A 40 5.18 -1.52 19.15
C LYS A 40 6.28 -0.49 18.89
N SER A 41 7.49 -0.72 19.39
CA SER A 41 8.59 0.25 19.19
C SER A 41 8.99 0.34 17.72
N ILE A 42 9.02 -0.78 17.02
CA ILE A 42 9.33 -0.81 15.58
C ILE A 42 8.17 -0.23 14.78
N ILE A 43 6.92 -0.57 15.14
CA ILE A 43 5.73 -0.02 14.49
C ILE A 43 5.71 1.51 14.57
N ASP A 44 5.90 2.05 15.76
CA ASP A 44 5.92 3.50 15.98
C ASP A 44 7.07 4.19 15.23
N LYS A 45 8.25 3.59 15.24
CA LYS A 45 9.43 4.07 14.52
C LYS A 45 9.19 4.10 13.02
N LEU A 46 8.66 3.02 12.46
CA LEU A 46 8.40 2.94 11.02
C LEU A 46 7.30 3.91 10.60
N ALA A 47 6.21 4.00 11.37
CA ALA A 47 5.15 4.97 11.12
C ALA A 47 5.69 6.40 11.07
N LYS A 48 6.51 6.77 12.05
CA LYS A 48 7.15 8.07 12.09
C LYS A 48 8.05 8.31 10.89
N ASN A 49 8.88 7.32 10.54
CA ASN A 49 9.81 7.43 9.41
C ASN A 49 9.06 7.59 8.09
N LEU A 50 7.98 6.86 7.88
CA LEU A 50 7.16 6.97 6.68
C LEU A 50 6.56 8.37 6.55
N LEU A 51 5.98 8.90 7.62
CA LEU A 51 5.40 10.25 7.61
C LEU A 51 6.48 11.32 7.36
N GLN A 52 7.66 11.19 7.94
CA GLN A 52 8.78 12.10 7.73
C GLN A 52 9.32 12.05 6.29
N ASN A 53 9.15 10.93 5.61
CA ASN A 53 9.58 10.76 4.23
C ASN A 53 8.50 11.10 3.20
N GLY A 54 7.40 11.71 3.64
CA GLY A 54 6.41 12.29 2.75
C GLY A 54 5.22 11.40 2.41
N TYR A 55 5.15 10.21 2.96
CA TYR A 55 4.03 9.30 2.68
C TYR A 55 2.75 9.86 3.30
N LYS A 56 1.70 9.94 2.48
CA LYS A 56 0.39 10.48 2.89
C LYS A 56 -0.76 9.53 2.62
N TYR A 57 -0.56 8.56 1.75
CA TYR A 57 -1.55 7.52 1.50
C TYR A 57 -1.00 6.19 1.99
N PHE A 58 -1.82 5.49 2.77
CA PHE A 58 -1.49 4.19 3.32
C PHE A 58 -2.61 3.20 3.04
N ASN A 59 -2.26 2.07 2.43
CA ASN A 59 -3.17 0.94 2.27
C ASN A 59 -2.58 -0.21 3.09
N ILE A 60 -3.29 -0.63 4.13
CA ILE A 60 -2.77 -1.59 5.10
C ILE A 60 -3.57 -2.88 5.05
N PHE A 61 -2.88 -3.97 4.80
CA PHE A 61 -3.46 -5.31 4.76
C PHE A 61 -2.82 -6.18 5.83
N GLY A 62 -3.64 -7.01 6.49
CA GLY A 62 -3.18 -7.98 7.47
C GLY A 62 -3.96 -7.89 8.77
N GLU A 63 -3.73 -8.86 9.64
CA GLU A 63 -4.44 -8.98 10.90
C GLU A 63 -4.14 -7.83 11.88
N GLN A 64 -2.98 -7.18 11.73
CA GLN A 64 -2.57 -6.06 12.57
C GLN A 64 -2.78 -4.70 11.92
N ALA A 65 -3.59 -4.61 10.89
CA ALA A 65 -3.84 -3.35 10.18
C ALA A 65 -4.29 -2.23 11.12
N ILE A 66 -5.17 -2.53 12.08
CA ILE A 66 -5.67 -1.54 13.05
C ILE A 66 -4.54 -1.00 13.92
N VAL A 67 -3.61 -1.85 14.34
CA VAL A 67 -2.46 -1.42 15.15
C VAL A 67 -1.59 -0.43 14.40
N TRP A 68 -1.32 -0.69 13.14
CA TRP A 68 -0.54 0.19 12.28
C TRP A 68 -1.27 1.50 11.96
N GLU A 69 -2.57 1.40 11.69
CA GLU A 69 -3.41 2.58 11.48
C GLU A 69 -3.38 3.51 12.70
N ASN A 70 -3.54 2.95 13.90
CA ASN A 70 -3.46 3.72 15.13
C ASN A 70 -2.08 4.35 15.34
N ALA A 71 -1.01 3.63 15.02
CA ALA A 71 0.35 4.15 15.12
C ALA A 71 0.58 5.35 14.19
N ILE A 72 0.09 5.27 12.96
CA ILE A 72 0.21 6.38 12.00
C ILE A 72 -0.62 7.58 12.49
N ASN A 73 -1.86 7.35 12.88
CA ASN A 73 -2.75 8.42 13.37
C ASN A 73 -2.23 9.10 14.63
N SER A 74 -1.53 8.37 15.50
CA SER A 74 -0.99 8.95 16.73
C SER A 74 0.24 9.84 16.51
N GLN A 75 0.94 9.66 15.39
CA GLN A 75 2.15 10.43 15.07
C GLN A 75 1.85 11.77 14.44
N PHE A 76 0.68 11.95 13.82
CA PHE A 76 0.42 13.11 13.00
C PHE A 76 -1.07 13.39 12.83
N HIS A 77 -1.46 14.64 12.98
CA HIS A 77 -2.84 15.11 12.81
C HIS A 77 -2.95 16.01 11.58
N ASP A 78 -2.77 15.46 10.42
CA ASP A 78 -2.94 16.19 9.16
C ASP A 78 -4.06 15.54 8.34
N ASP A 79 -5.06 16.34 7.99
CA ASP A 79 -6.19 15.88 7.17
C ASP A 79 -5.79 15.42 5.78
N SER A 80 -4.56 15.70 5.34
CA SER A 80 -4.04 15.22 4.06
C SER A 80 -3.64 13.74 4.10
N ILE A 81 -3.54 13.13 5.29
CA ILE A 81 -3.18 11.72 5.42
C ILE A 81 -4.43 10.86 5.27
N ARG A 82 -4.36 9.90 4.36
CA ARG A 82 -5.44 8.98 4.08
C ARG A 82 -4.99 7.55 4.34
N ILE A 83 -5.74 6.84 5.16
CA ILE A 83 -5.48 5.44 5.51
C ILE A 83 -6.67 4.59 5.06
N GLU A 84 -6.39 3.56 4.29
CA GLU A 84 -7.35 2.54 3.90
C GLU A 84 -6.90 1.22 4.51
N SER A 85 -7.72 0.64 5.38
CA SER A 85 -7.51 -0.71 5.89
C SER A 85 -8.14 -1.69 4.92
N SER A 86 -7.33 -2.44 4.21
CA SER A 86 -7.84 -3.46 3.32
C SER A 86 -8.13 -4.73 4.11
N LYS A 87 -9.40 -5.00 4.35
CA LYS A 87 -9.86 -6.32 4.81
C LYS A 87 -10.01 -7.27 3.65
N VAL A 88 -9.61 -6.85 2.49
CA VAL A 88 -10.03 -7.41 1.23
C VAL A 88 -8.89 -8.14 0.56
N ALA A 89 -9.26 -8.94 -0.38
CA ALA A 89 -8.41 -9.81 -1.14
C ALA A 89 -7.19 -9.07 -1.72
N ARG A 90 -6.10 -9.80 -1.80
CA ARG A 90 -4.86 -9.37 -2.45
C ARG A 90 -5.09 -8.71 -3.81
N ILE A 91 -6.08 -9.19 -4.58
CA ILE A 91 -6.38 -8.66 -5.90
C ILE A 91 -6.81 -7.19 -5.85
N GLU A 92 -7.52 -6.77 -4.82
CA GLU A 92 -7.92 -5.37 -4.66
C GLU A 92 -6.70 -4.47 -4.45
N MET A 93 -5.75 -4.91 -3.64
CA MET A 93 -4.49 -4.19 -3.44
C MET A 93 -3.72 -4.08 -4.76
N ALA A 94 -3.69 -5.16 -5.56
CA ALA A 94 -3.02 -5.15 -6.86
C ALA A 94 -3.64 -4.12 -7.82
N TYR A 95 -4.96 -4.06 -7.88
CA TYR A 95 -5.64 -3.04 -8.70
C TYR A 95 -5.37 -1.63 -8.19
N ASN A 96 -5.38 -1.41 -6.88
CA ASN A 96 -5.06 -0.10 -6.30
C ASN A 96 -3.62 0.32 -6.64
N LEU A 97 -2.67 -0.59 -6.57
CA LEU A 97 -1.28 -0.33 -6.96
C LEU A 97 -1.19 0.07 -8.43
N CYS A 98 -1.81 -0.70 -9.31
CA CYS A 98 -1.79 -0.41 -10.75
C CYS A 98 -2.50 0.89 -11.08
N MET A 99 -3.63 1.17 -10.43
CA MET A 99 -4.37 2.42 -10.60
C MET A 99 -3.53 3.62 -10.17
N MET A 100 -2.94 3.57 -8.96
CA MET A 100 -2.10 4.66 -8.45
C MET A 100 -0.89 4.90 -9.34
N SER A 101 -0.26 3.82 -9.80
CA SER A 101 0.90 3.90 -10.69
C SER A 101 0.57 4.52 -12.03
N LYS A 102 -0.58 4.15 -12.60
CA LYS A 102 -1.00 4.62 -13.93
C LYS A 102 -1.52 6.05 -13.89
N LEU A 103 -2.35 6.39 -12.90
CA LEU A 103 -2.97 7.70 -12.81
C LEU A 103 -2.00 8.78 -12.30
N HIS A 104 -1.01 8.38 -11.52
CA HIS A 104 -0.03 9.27 -10.93
C HIS A 104 1.40 8.77 -11.18
N PRO A 105 1.87 8.80 -12.43
CA PRO A 105 3.17 8.18 -12.78
C PRO A 105 4.38 8.83 -12.11
N ASN A 106 4.24 10.05 -11.59
CA ASN A 106 5.31 10.76 -10.89
C ASN A 106 5.34 10.48 -9.38
N ARG A 107 4.39 9.70 -8.87
CA ARG A 107 4.34 9.32 -7.46
C ARG A 107 4.96 7.95 -7.26
N THR A 108 5.67 7.80 -6.14
CA THR A 108 6.28 6.52 -5.75
C THR A 108 5.27 5.71 -4.94
N ASN A 109 5.10 4.46 -5.32
CA ASN A 109 4.31 3.48 -4.59
C ASN A 109 5.27 2.47 -3.95
N LEU A 110 5.28 2.42 -2.62
CA LEU A 110 6.15 1.53 -1.87
C LEU A 110 5.35 0.41 -1.25
N ILE A 111 5.74 -0.82 -1.51
CA ILE A 111 5.22 -2.00 -0.82
C ILE A 111 6.20 -2.34 0.29
N ILE A 112 5.71 -2.41 1.52
CA ILE A 112 6.46 -2.92 2.67
C ILE A 112 5.72 -4.13 3.19
N SER A 113 6.39 -5.29 3.21
CA SER A 113 5.76 -6.55 3.55
C SER A 113 6.63 -7.41 4.46
N ASN A 114 6.01 -8.08 5.41
CA ASN A 114 6.63 -9.17 6.14
C ASN A 114 6.08 -10.56 5.76
N ASP A 115 5.36 -10.63 4.65
CA ASP A 115 4.79 -11.87 4.12
C ASP A 115 5.30 -12.11 2.70
N GLU A 116 6.31 -12.96 2.58
CA GLU A 116 6.97 -13.26 1.30
C GLU A 116 6.00 -13.86 0.29
N TYR A 117 5.15 -14.79 0.72
CA TYR A 117 4.21 -15.46 -0.19
C TYR A 117 3.14 -14.51 -0.70
N PHE A 118 2.59 -13.71 0.18
CA PHE A 118 1.61 -12.70 -0.22
C PHE A 118 2.22 -11.73 -1.23
N THR A 119 3.45 -11.28 -0.95
CA THR A 119 4.15 -10.33 -1.83
C THR A 119 4.40 -10.93 -3.20
N GLU A 120 4.84 -12.18 -3.28
CA GLU A 120 5.08 -12.86 -4.55
C GLU A 120 3.81 -12.93 -5.40
N TYR A 121 2.68 -13.33 -4.80
CA TYR A 121 1.41 -13.37 -5.51
C TYR A 121 0.88 -11.99 -5.87
N LEU A 122 1.11 -11.00 -5.02
CA LEU A 122 0.75 -9.60 -5.32
C LEU A 122 1.50 -9.08 -6.54
N VAL A 123 2.79 -9.37 -6.64
CA VAL A 123 3.61 -8.99 -7.81
C VAL A 123 3.11 -9.66 -9.08
N GLU A 124 2.74 -10.94 -9.01
CA GLU A 124 2.13 -11.64 -10.14
C GLU A 124 0.81 -10.97 -10.57
N ASP A 125 -0.05 -10.64 -9.61
CA ASP A 125 -1.31 -9.96 -9.88
C ASP A 125 -1.07 -8.59 -10.55
N VAL A 126 -0.11 -7.81 -10.04
CA VAL A 126 0.25 -6.51 -10.62
C VAL A 126 0.73 -6.68 -12.07
N ASN A 127 1.56 -7.66 -12.33
CA ASN A 127 2.05 -7.93 -13.68
C ASN A 127 0.91 -8.34 -14.63
N ASP A 128 0.00 -9.18 -14.17
CA ASP A 128 -1.15 -9.62 -14.97
C ASP A 128 -2.09 -8.46 -15.30
N ILE A 129 -2.38 -7.62 -14.33
CA ILE A 129 -3.24 -6.43 -14.53
C ILE A 129 -2.56 -5.44 -15.49
N SER A 130 -1.27 -5.18 -15.30
CA SER A 130 -0.52 -4.23 -16.11
C SER A 130 -0.36 -4.69 -17.56
N SER A 131 -0.28 -6.01 -17.79
CA SER A 131 -0.16 -6.58 -19.14
C SER A 131 -1.50 -6.79 -19.84
N GLY A 132 -2.62 -6.49 -19.17
CA GLY A 132 -3.96 -6.65 -19.74
C GLY A 132 -4.51 -8.07 -19.69
N ASN A 133 -3.89 -8.96 -18.93
CA ASN A 133 -4.33 -10.37 -18.80
C ASN A 133 -5.43 -10.56 -17.76
N SER A 134 -5.84 -9.47 -17.07
CA SER A 134 -6.90 -9.50 -16.09
C SER A 134 -8.26 -9.17 -16.73
N GLN A 135 -9.35 -9.69 -16.16
CA GLN A 135 -10.70 -9.41 -16.61
C GLN A 135 -11.10 -7.93 -16.42
N PHE A 136 -10.50 -7.28 -15.43
CA PHE A 136 -10.75 -5.87 -15.14
C PHE A 136 -9.56 -5.05 -15.62
N THR A 137 -9.81 -3.94 -16.31
CA THR A 137 -8.76 -2.97 -16.62
C THR A 137 -8.53 -2.03 -15.44
N VAL A 138 -7.39 -1.33 -15.44
CA VAL A 138 -7.12 -0.30 -14.45
C VAL A 138 -8.17 0.82 -14.52
N ASP A 139 -8.61 1.18 -15.73
CA ASP A 139 -9.63 2.22 -15.93
C ASP A 139 -10.98 1.79 -15.36
N ASP A 140 -11.36 0.52 -15.54
CA ASP A 140 -12.58 -0.04 -14.95
C ASP A 140 -12.54 0.02 -13.43
N TRP A 141 -11.40 -0.34 -12.85
CA TRP A 141 -11.21 -0.28 -11.40
C TRP A 141 -11.31 1.15 -10.87
N ALA A 142 -10.67 2.11 -11.54
CA ALA A 142 -10.72 3.51 -11.16
C ALA A 142 -12.15 4.05 -11.16
N LYS A 143 -12.95 3.69 -12.16
CA LYS A 143 -14.38 4.06 -12.23
C LYS A 143 -15.19 3.43 -11.10
N PHE A 144 -14.95 2.15 -10.83
CA PHE A 144 -15.61 1.46 -9.72
C PHE A 144 -15.31 2.13 -8.39
N ARG A 145 -14.05 2.44 -8.13
CA ARG A 145 -13.61 3.12 -6.90
C ARG A 145 -14.25 4.50 -6.75
N ALA A 146 -14.26 5.28 -7.79
CA ALA A 146 -14.88 6.62 -7.79
C ALA A 146 -16.35 6.55 -7.45
N GLY A 147 -17.09 5.61 -8.06
CA GLY A 147 -18.50 5.39 -7.77
C GLY A 147 -18.75 4.92 -6.34
N PHE A 148 -17.93 4.02 -5.85
CA PHE A 148 -18.02 3.51 -4.49
C PHE A 148 -17.77 4.62 -3.45
N GLU A 149 -16.73 5.41 -3.64
CA GLU A 149 -16.42 6.53 -2.74
C GLU A 149 -17.53 7.57 -2.73
N PHE A 150 -18.11 7.86 -3.88
CA PHE A 150 -19.25 8.76 -3.99
C PHE A 150 -20.45 8.28 -3.15
N ILE A 151 -20.80 7.00 -3.26
CA ILE A 151 -21.93 6.42 -2.52
C ILE A 151 -21.68 6.46 -1.00
N TYR A 152 -20.49 6.07 -0.56
CA TYR A 152 -20.19 5.94 0.87
C TYR A 152 -19.89 7.28 1.56
N ASN A 153 -19.29 8.20 0.86
CA ASN A 153 -18.88 9.49 1.45
C ASN A 153 -19.94 10.58 1.27
N GLY A 154 -21.01 10.30 0.55
CA GLY A 154 -22.08 11.26 0.32
C GLY A 154 -21.62 12.54 -0.36
N LYS A 155 -20.58 12.48 -1.15
CA LYS A 155 -20.06 13.62 -1.90
C LYS A 155 -20.66 13.66 -3.29
N ASP A 156 -21.27 14.73 -3.58
CA ASP A 156 -21.82 15.03 -4.90
C ASP A 156 -20.75 15.55 -5.86
#